data_4a4bd97a651efedef90a579755aae7f2
#
_entry.id   4a4bd97a651efedef90a579755aae7f2
#
_cell.length_a   1.000
_cell.length_b   1.000
_cell.length_c   1.000
_cell.angle_alpha   90.00
_cell.angle_beta   90.00
_cell.angle_gamma   90.00
#
_symmetry.space_group_name_H-M   'P 1'
#
loop_
_entity.id
_entity.type
_entity.pdbx_description
1 polymer ?
#
loop_
_entity_poly.entity_id
_entity_poly.type
_entity_poly.pdbx_seq_one_letter_code
_entity_poly.pdbx_strand_id
1 'polypeptide(L)'
;MGKGKPMKISRKGLLAAIAVSAVLLLSFRAASPQQSSPQLSSEQIAQIVASQDRSEADRTNDLRRKPEQMLAFIGIRPGIVALDLSAAGGYTTELLARAIGPSGTVYGQSQPRDPSRTPTPPAAPEGNSNPTAAPSAASATPATARRPSAEALAERDNKLRSNGVPAASIVAISRPFADPVPPEPAAERIDLVTLMFNYHDLGHLGVDRAAMNQAVFRALKPGGLYVIADHSGRPGTGISESGTLHRIEEAFLRQEVEAAGFRLLEQGNFLRNPNDPRDKNTPDPPQPKDEFVLKFVKR
;
A
#
# COMPACT_ATOMS: atom_id res chain seq x y z
N MET A 1 56.05 80.00 56.93
CA MET A 1 55.95 80.56 55.54
C MET A 1 55.97 79.36 54.61
N GLY A 2 54.92 79.23 53.81
CA GLY A 2 54.80 78.15 52.83
C GLY A 2 53.38 77.95 52.45
N LYS A 3 52.93 78.63 51.40
CA LYS A 3 51.56 78.64 50.90
C LYS A 3 51.24 77.32 50.19
N GLY A 4 50.28 76.59 50.68
CA GLY A 4 49.74 75.41 49.97
C GLY A 4 48.70 75.85 48.96
N LYS A 5 48.81 75.39 47.68
CA LYS A 5 47.87 75.58 46.64
C LYS A 5 46.74 74.52 46.70
N PRO A 6 45.48 74.85 46.38
CA PRO A 6 44.44 73.84 46.38
C PRO A 6 44.43 73.00 45.08
N MET A 7 44.26 71.71 45.24
CA MET A 7 44.17 70.74 44.21
C MET A 7 42.79 70.70 43.61
N LYS A 8 42.69 70.89 42.31
CA LYS A 8 41.46 70.78 41.51
C LYS A 8 41.06 69.32 41.32
N ILE A 9 39.94 68.90 41.82
CA ILE A 9 39.36 67.60 41.57
C ILE A 9 38.63 67.67 40.18
N SER A 10 39.14 66.93 39.22
CA SER A 10 38.53 66.75 37.92
C SER A 10 37.44 65.69 38.04
N ARG A 11 36.19 66.09 37.73
CA ARG A 11 35.06 65.18 37.51
C ARG A 11 35.20 64.53 36.13
N LYS A 12 35.70 63.31 36.05
CA LYS A 12 35.55 62.49 34.87
C LYS A 12 34.38 61.50 35.11
N GLY A 13 33.47 61.58 34.16
CA GLY A 13 32.17 60.91 34.23
C GLY A 13 32.29 59.37 34.22
N LEU A 14 31.45 58.80 35.06
CA LEU A 14 31.20 57.37 35.12
C LEU A 14 30.14 57.05 34.02
N LEU A 15 30.60 56.51 32.89
CA LEU A 15 29.70 55.93 31.87
C LEU A 15 29.35 54.53 32.34
N ALA A 16 28.13 54.36 32.86
CA ALA A 16 27.57 53.05 33.13
C ALA A 16 27.20 52.36 31.82
N ALA A 17 27.93 51.32 31.46
CA ALA A 17 27.60 50.42 30.36
C ALA A 17 26.47 49.50 30.82
N ILE A 18 25.23 49.73 30.33
CA ILE A 18 24.10 48.81 30.50
C ILE A 18 24.30 47.70 29.44
N ALA A 19 24.75 46.55 29.87
CA ALA A 19 24.74 45.35 29.06
C ALA A 19 23.29 44.80 28.98
N VAL A 20 22.63 45.01 27.84
CA VAL A 20 21.35 44.40 27.49
C VAL A 20 21.63 42.97 27.08
N SER A 21 21.50 42.02 28.00
CA SER A 21 21.46 40.60 27.70
C SER A 21 20.16 40.23 27.04
N ALA A 22 20.15 40.17 25.70
CA ALA A 22 19.05 39.61 24.95
C ALA A 22 19.03 38.08 25.16
N VAL A 23 18.20 37.60 26.05
CA VAL A 23 17.89 36.17 26.19
C VAL A 23 17.01 35.78 25.01
N LEU A 24 17.60 35.15 23.99
CA LEU A 24 16.87 34.48 22.91
C LEU A 24 16.15 33.26 23.52
N LEU A 25 14.88 33.42 23.87
CA LEU A 25 13.98 32.31 24.15
C LEU A 25 13.70 31.56 22.84
N LEU A 26 14.53 30.56 22.53
CA LEU A 26 14.19 29.54 21.52
C LEU A 26 12.96 28.78 22.03
N SER A 27 11.80 29.18 21.56
CA SER A 27 10.57 28.40 21.76
C SER A 27 10.69 27.10 20.97
N PHE A 28 11.16 26.05 21.60
CA PHE A 28 10.95 24.68 21.10
C PHE A 28 9.44 24.43 21.12
N ARG A 29 8.79 24.64 19.97
CA ARG A 29 7.47 24.08 19.75
C ARG A 29 7.66 22.56 19.73
N ALA A 30 7.38 21.91 20.84
CA ALA A 30 7.18 20.49 20.87
C ALA A 30 6.07 20.20 19.82
N ALA A 31 6.43 19.47 18.75
CA ALA A 31 5.45 18.96 17.82
C ALA A 31 4.49 18.10 18.64
N SER A 32 3.24 18.55 18.75
CA SER A 32 2.18 17.75 19.37
C SER A 32 2.16 16.40 18.63
N PRO A 33 2.11 15.25 19.34
CA PRO A 33 1.96 13.98 18.69
C PRO A 33 0.70 14.05 17.84
N GLN A 34 0.86 13.90 16.53
CA GLN A 34 -0.23 13.91 15.58
C GLN A 34 -1.11 12.72 15.93
N GLN A 35 -2.25 12.96 16.55
CA GLN A 35 -3.21 11.92 16.89
C GLN A 35 -3.60 11.23 15.60
N SER A 36 -3.17 9.99 15.43
CA SER A 36 -3.57 9.16 14.29
C SER A 36 -5.09 9.00 14.35
N SER A 37 -5.76 9.28 13.21
CA SER A 37 -7.21 9.03 13.08
C SER A 37 -7.53 7.60 13.52
N PRO A 38 -8.66 7.37 14.19
CA PRO A 38 -9.08 6.03 14.57
C PRO A 38 -9.30 5.16 13.33
N GLN A 39 -9.20 3.87 13.50
CA GLN A 39 -9.55 2.91 12.44
C GLN A 39 -11.04 3.01 12.11
N LEU A 40 -11.41 2.68 10.87
CA LEU A 40 -12.81 2.59 10.48
C LEU A 40 -13.53 1.48 11.25
N SER A 41 -14.78 1.74 11.65
CA SER A 41 -15.64 0.71 12.23
C SER A 41 -16.10 -0.30 11.19
N SER A 42 -16.56 -1.47 11.64
CA SER A 42 -17.12 -2.50 10.74
C SER A 42 -18.30 -1.97 9.93
N GLU A 43 -19.13 -1.13 10.50
CA GLU A 43 -20.29 -0.50 9.83
C GLU A 43 -19.84 0.47 8.73
N GLN A 44 -18.80 1.27 8.98
CA GLN A 44 -18.23 2.17 7.97
C GLN A 44 -17.62 1.37 6.80
N ILE A 45 -16.89 0.30 7.11
CA ILE A 45 -16.33 -0.59 6.10
C ILE A 45 -17.44 -1.24 5.26
N ALA A 46 -18.48 -1.77 5.90
CA ALA A 46 -19.62 -2.37 5.20
C ALA A 46 -20.33 -1.37 4.27
N GLN A 47 -20.53 -0.12 4.71
CA GLN A 47 -21.09 0.95 3.89
C GLN A 47 -20.24 1.24 2.64
N ILE A 48 -18.89 1.27 2.80
CA ILE A 48 -17.97 1.46 1.67
C ILE A 48 -18.09 0.34 0.66
N VAL A 49 -18.10 -0.90 1.11
CA VAL A 49 -18.20 -2.08 0.24
C VAL A 49 -19.57 -2.17 -0.44
N ALA A 50 -20.64 -1.82 0.26
CA ALA A 50 -22.02 -1.83 -0.25
C ALA A 50 -22.34 -0.63 -1.17
N SER A 51 -21.44 0.34 -1.37
CA SER A 51 -21.71 1.56 -2.16
C SER A 51 -22.26 1.24 -3.54
N GLN A 52 -23.41 1.84 -3.90
CA GLN A 52 -24.17 1.48 -5.11
C GLN A 52 -23.45 1.83 -6.42
N ASP A 53 -22.58 2.82 -6.40
CA ASP A 53 -21.79 3.27 -7.54
C ASP A 53 -20.61 2.35 -7.89
N ARG A 54 -20.30 1.35 -7.06
CA ARG A 54 -19.28 0.33 -7.36
C ARG A 54 -19.73 -0.53 -8.56
N SER A 55 -18.76 -0.94 -9.39
CA SER A 55 -19.06 -1.75 -10.56
C SER A 55 -19.54 -3.16 -10.19
N GLU A 56 -20.36 -3.77 -11.06
CA GLU A 56 -20.80 -5.16 -10.89
C GLU A 56 -19.60 -6.14 -10.91
N ALA A 57 -18.61 -5.87 -11.76
CA ALA A 57 -17.39 -6.66 -11.81
C ALA A 57 -16.62 -6.63 -10.47
N ASP A 58 -16.57 -5.48 -9.80
CA ASP A 58 -15.96 -5.37 -8.49
C ASP A 58 -16.77 -6.14 -7.42
N ARG A 59 -18.10 -6.07 -7.47
CA ARG A 59 -18.98 -6.85 -6.58
C ARG A 59 -18.81 -8.35 -6.76
N THR A 60 -18.61 -8.81 -7.99
CA THR A 60 -18.27 -10.21 -8.27
C THR A 60 -16.93 -10.59 -7.66
N ASN A 61 -15.93 -9.71 -7.72
CA ASN A 61 -14.64 -9.91 -7.06
C ASN A 61 -14.75 -9.94 -5.52
N ASP A 62 -15.70 -9.22 -4.94
CA ASP A 62 -15.92 -9.18 -3.49
C ASP A 62 -16.18 -10.58 -2.91
N LEU A 63 -16.86 -11.45 -3.67
CA LEU A 63 -17.17 -12.83 -3.24
C LEU A 63 -15.91 -13.62 -2.88
N ARG A 64 -14.85 -13.44 -3.64
CA ARG A 64 -13.56 -14.10 -3.41
C ARG A 64 -12.65 -13.29 -2.48
N ARG A 65 -12.55 -11.98 -2.72
CA ARG A 65 -11.55 -11.12 -2.06
C ARG A 65 -11.96 -10.66 -0.67
N LYS A 66 -13.23 -10.84 -0.28
CA LYS A 66 -13.77 -10.53 1.05
C LYS A 66 -13.32 -9.15 1.55
N PRO A 67 -13.65 -8.05 0.86
CA PRO A 67 -13.07 -6.73 1.09
C PRO A 67 -13.38 -6.18 2.48
N GLU A 68 -14.50 -6.52 3.09
CA GLU A 68 -14.82 -6.10 4.46
C GLU A 68 -13.79 -6.65 5.45
N GLN A 69 -13.52 -7.97 5.38
CA GLN A 69 -12.55 -8.61 6.25
C GLN A 69 -11.13 -8.10 5.95
N MET A 70 -10.82 -7.83 4.66
CA MET A 70 -9.52 -7.30 4.26
C MET A 70 -9.27 -5.90 4.82
N LEU A 71 -10.21 -4.96 4.66
CA LEU A 71 -10.09 -3.60 5.17
C LEU A 71 -10.03 -3.56 6.71
N ALA A 72 -10.84 -4.41 7.37
CA ALA A 72 -10.80 -4.56 8.83
C ALA A 72 -9.45 -5.13 9.28
N PHE A 73 -8.93 -6.16 8.61
CA PHE A 73 -7.62 -6.75 8.90
C PHE A 73 -6.48 -5.75 8.70
N ILE A 74 -6.50 -4.96 7.64
CA ILE A 74 -5.54 -3.87 7.42
C ILE A 74 -5.57 -2.90 8.60
N GLY A 75 -6.74 -2.66 9.18
CA GLY A 75 -6.94 -1.60 10.17
C GLY A 75 -6.89 -0.22 9.54
N ILE A 76 -7.60 -0.09 8.40
CA ILE A 76 -7.57 1.10 7.57
C ILE A 76 -8.02 2.35 8.33
N ARG A 77 -7.37 3.49 8.07
CA ARG A 77 -7.64 4.78 8.74
C ARG A 77 -7.81 5.89 7.71
N PRO A 78 -8.68 6.87 7.98
CA PRO A 78 -8.81 8.06 7.14
C PRO A 78 -7.53 8.90 7.12
N GLY A 79 -7.29 9.55 5.98
CA GLY A 79 -6.24 10.56 5.82
C GLY A 79 -4.82 10.03 5.63
N ILE A 80 -4.63 8.72 5.53
CA ILE A 80 -3.31 8.11 5.31
C ILE A 80 -2.87 8.18 3.84
N VAL A 81 -1.58 7.93 3.63
CA VAL A 81 -0.99 7.73 2.29
C VAL A 81 -0.76 6.24 2.07
N ALA A 82 -1.34 5.69 1.02
CA ALA A 82 -1.19 4.28 0.66
C ALA A 82 -0.54 4.08 -0.71
N LEU A 83 0.15 2.95 -0.88
CA LEU A 83 0.68 2.47 -2.14
C LEU A 83 0.15 1.06 -2.40
N ASP A 84 -0.60 0.91 -3.49
CA ASP A 84 -1.09 -0.38 -3.98
C ASP A 84 -0.18 -0.87 -5.10
N LEU A 85 0.65 -1.87 -4.80
CA LEU A 85 1.56 -2.48 -5.76
C LEU A 85 0.79 -3.41 -6.69
N SER A 86 1.16 -3.39 -7.97
CA SER A 86 0.46 -4.18 -9.01
C SER A 86 -1.03 -3.86 -9.07
N ALA A 87 -1.38 -2.57 -9.07
CA ALA A 87 -2.75 -2.08 -8.98
C ALA A 87 -3.69 -2.59 -10.09
N ALA A 88 -3.14 -2.98 -11.24
CA ALA A 88 -3.87 -3.53 -12.39
C ALA A 88 -5.11 -2.70 -12.77
N GLY A 89 -6.32 -3.26 -12.67
CA GLY A 89 -7.60 -2.58 -12.91
C GLY A 89 -8.11 -1.72 -11.75
N GLY A 90 -7.34 -1.61 -10.64
CA GLY A 90 -7.62 -0.69 -9.54
C GLY A 90 -8.69 -1.14 -8.55
N TYR A 91 -9.02 -2.42 -8.48
CA TYR A 91 -10.00 -2.94 -7.50
C TYR A 91 -9.61 -2.60 -6.06
N THR A 92 -8.39 -2.98 -5.64
CA THR A 92 -7.88 -2.69 -4.30
C THR A 92 -7.67 -1.19 -4.12
N THR A 93 -7.09 -0.53 -5.13
CA THR A 93 -6.82 0.92 -5.12
C THR A 93 -8.09 1.73 -4.85
N GLU A 94 -9.23 1.40 -5.50
CA GLU A 94 -10.50 2.09 -5.27
C GLU A 94 -11.05 1.86 -3.86
N LEU A 95 -11.00 0.63 -3.36
CA LEU A 95 -11.43 0.33 -1.99
C LEU A 95 -10.61 1.10 -0.96
N LEU A 96 -9.29 1.17 -1.14
CA LEU A 96 -8.41 1.97 -0.30
C LEU A 96 -8.76 3.47 -0.40
N ALA A 97 -8.98 3.99 -1.62
CA ALA A 97 -9.34 5.40 -1.81
C ALA A 97 -10.63 5.78 -1.07
N ARG A 98 -11.67 4.94 -1.17
CA ARG A 98 -12.94 5.14 -0.45
C ARG A 98 -12.75 5.11 1.07
N ALA A 99 -11.95 4.17 1.56
CA ALA A 99 -11.73 4.01 3.00
C ALA A 99 -10.83 5.10 3.60
N ILE A 100 -9.85 5.59 2.85
CA ILE A 100 -8.93 6.65 3.28
C ILE A 100 -9.60 8.03 3.24
N GLY A 101 -10.54 8.23 2.32
CA GLY A 101 -11.28 9.50 2.23
C GLY A 101 -10.44 10.67 1.68
N PRO A 102 -11.06 11.86 1.55
CA PRO A 102 -10.56 12.96 0.71
C PRO A 102 -9.26 13.64 1.22
N SER A 103 -8.87 13.40 2.46
CA SER A 103 -7.65 13.97 3.06
C SER A 103 -6.40 13.13 2.83
N GLY A 104 -6.52 11.94 2.21
CA GLY A 104 -5.40 11.06 1.91
C GLY A 104 -5.09 10.92 0.44
N THR A 105 -4.16 10.01 0.13
CA THR A 105 -3.73 9.71 -1.24
C THR A 105 -3.48 8.22 -1.41
N VAL A 106 -3.87 7.66 -2.55
CA VAL A 106 -3.54 6.28 -2.93
C VAL A 106 -2.74 6.28 -4.23
N TYR A 107 -1.53 5.82 -4.16
CA TYR A 107 -0.71 5.53 -5.35
C TYR A 107 -1.03 4.13 -5.84
N GLY A 108 -1.35 3.99 -7.12
CA GLY A 108 -1.51 2.69 -7.78
C GLY A 108 -0.33 2.43 -8.72
N GLN A 109 0.52 1.47 -8.36
CA GLN A 109 1.72 1.15 -9.14
C GLN A 109 1.42 0.12 -10.22
N SER A 110 2.02 0.33 -11.38
CA SER A 110 2.11 -0.66 -12.45
C SER A 110 3.52 -0.72 -13.02
N GLN A 111 3.89 -1.91 -13.52
CA GLN A 111 5.14 -2.10 -14.25
C GLN A 111 5.12 -1.24 -15.52
N PRO A 112 6.21 -0.51 -15.86
CA PRO A 112 6.36 0.12 -17.15
C PRO A 112 6.20 -0.89 -18.29
N ARG A 113 5.49 -0.51 -19.34
CA ARG A 113 5.41 -1.35 -20.54
C ARG A 113 6.75 -1.41 -21.22
N ASP A 114 7.20 -2.62 -21.53
CA ASP A 114 8.29 -2.84 -22.45
C ASP A 114 7.72 -2.80 -23.88
N PRO A 115 8.04 -1.77 -24.69
CA PRO A 115 7.51 -1.64 -26.04
C PRO A 115 8.00 -2.75 -26.99
N SER A 116 9.07 -3.46 -26.61
CA SER A 116 9.61 -4.57 -27.40
C SER A 116 8.91 -5.91 -27.11
N ARG A 117 8.16 -6.01 -26.01
CA ARG A 117 7.39 -7.22 -25.68
C ARG A 117 6.03 -7.19 -26.38
N THR A 118 5.81 -8.16 -27.24
CA THR A 118 4.47 -8.46 -27.75
C THR A 118 3.53 -8.66 -26.55
N PRO A 119 2.35 -8.02 -26.51
CA PRO A 119 1.39 -8.27 -25.44
C PRO A 119 1.10 -9.77 -25.36
N THR A 120 1.52 -10.41 -24.28
CA THR A 120 1.09 -11.78 -23.99
C THR A 120 -0.44 -11.72 -23.83
N PRO A 121 -1.21 -12.61 -24.48
CA PRO A 121 -2.63 -12.71 -24.22
C PRO A 121 -2.83 -12.80 -22.72
N PRO A 122 -3.84 -12.12 -22.14
CA PRO A 122 -4.08 -12.22 -20.74
C PRO A 122 -4.19 -13.69 -20.36
N ALA A 123 -3.41 -14.13 -19.38
CA ALA A 123 -3.71 -15.39 -18.70
C ALA A 123 -5.19 -15.38 -18.38
N ALA A 124 -5.87 -16.50 -18.60
CA ALA A 124 -7.29 -16.62 -18.27
C ALA A 124 -7.51 -16.01 -16.90
N PRO A 125 -8.63 -15.26 -16.66
CA PRO A 125 -8.88 -14.62 -15.39
C PRO A 125 -8.60 -15.64 -14.30
N GLU A 126 -7.71 -15.32 -13.38
CA GLU A 126 -7.36 -16.21 -12.28
C GLU A 126 -8.64 -16.70 -11.64
N GLY A 127 -8.91 -17.99 -11.86
CA GLY A 127 -10.06 -18.75 -11.44
C GLY A 127 -11.24 -17.92 -10.92
N ASN A 128 -12.15 -17.57 -11.78
CA ASN A 128 -13.51 -17.25 -11.38
C ASN A 128 -14.14 -18.57 -10.91
N SER A 129 -13.64 -19.12 -9.81
CA SER A 129 -14.20 -20.28 -9.14
C SER A 129 -15.43 -19.83 -8.35
N ASN A 130 -16.40 -19.26 -9.07
CA ASN A 130 -17.73 -19.14 -8.56
C ASN A 130 -18.37 -20.53 -8.71
N PRO A 131 -18.69 -21.27 -7.63
CA PRO A 131 -19.20 -22.63 -7.70
C PRO A 131 -20.59 -22.74 -8.35
N THR A 132 -21.19 -21.62 -8.76
CA THR A 132 -22.53 -21.56 -9.39
C THR A 132 -22.54 -21.25 -10.88
N ALA A 133 -21.40 -21.00 -11.51
CA ALA A 133 -21.34 -20.79 -12.96
C ALA A 133 -21.00 -22.13 -13.65
N ALA A 134 -22.01 -22.81 -14.17
CA ALA A 134 -21.83 -23.89 -15.14
C ALA A 134 -20.96 -23.38 -16.31
N PRO A 135 -20.08 -24.23 -16.91
CA PRO A 135 -19.26 -23.83 -18.04
C PRO A 135 -20.19 -23.52 -19.22
N SER A 136 -20.53 -22.25 -19.43
CA SER A 136 -21.15 -21.80 -20.66
C SER A 136 -20.08 -21.80 -21.75
N ALA A 137 -20.08 -22.86 -22.57
CA ALA A 137 -19.36 -22.91 -23.83
C ALA A 137 -20.07 -22.00 -24.84
N ALA A 138 -19.99 -20.69 -24.65
CA ALA A 138 -20.48 -19.75 -25.64
C ALA A 138 -19.67 -18.47 -25.59
N SER A 139 -19.09 -18.15 -26.74
CA SER A 139 -18.53 -16.89 -27.15
C SER A 139 -17.20 -16.49 -26.50
N ALA A 140 -16.12 -16.98 -27.10
CA ALA A 140 -14.87 -16.25 -27.12
C ALA A 140 -15.10 -14.89 -27.81
N THR A 141 -15.64 -13.93 -27.06
CA THR A 141 -15.51 -12.52 -27.45
C THR A 141 -14.03 -12.24 -27.55
N PRO A 142 -13.53 -11.60 -28.64
CA PRO A 142 -12.11 -11.27 -28.75
C PRO A 142 -11.69 -10.59 -27.46
N ALA A 143 -10.64 -11.12 -26.83
CA ALA A 143 -10.11 -10.56 -25.59
C ALA A 143 -9.80 -9.08 -25.86
N THR A 144 -10.68 -8.20 -25.46
CA THR A 144 -10.45 -6.75 -25.53
C THR A 144 -9.16 -6.51 -24.78
N ALA A 145 -8.16 -5.96 -25.49
CA ALA A 145 -6.84 -5.69 -24.95
C ALA A 145 -7.02 -5.02 -23.57
N ARG A 146 -6.45 -5.63 -22.54
CA ARG A 146 -6.55 -5.13 -21.17
C ARG A 146 -6.11 -3.67 -21.15
N ARG A 147 -6.98 -2.76 -20.71
CA ARG A 147 -6.64 -1.34 -20.59
C ARG A 147 -5.34 -1.16 -19.78
N PRO A 148 -4.49 -0.19 -20.15
CA PRO A 148 -3.36 0.19 -19.31
C PRO A 148 -3.81 0.51 -17.89
N SER A 149 -3.06 0.08 -16.90
CA SER A 149 -3.40 0.32 -15.49
C SER A 149 -3.57 1.81 -15.20
N ALA A 150 -2.72 2.68 -15.77
CA ALA A 150 -2.84 4.12 -15.60
C ALA A 150 -4.19 4.68 -16.07
N GLU A 151 -4.70 4.20 -17.21
CA GLU A 151 -6.01 4.61 -17.74
C GLU A 151 -7.15 4.10 -16.85
N ALA A 152 -7.05 2.84 -16.42
CA ALA A 152 -8.07 2.24 -15.53
C ALA A 152 -8.15 2.98 -14.19
N LEU A 153 -7.02 3.35 -13.62
CA LEU A 153 -6.95 4.10 -12.37
C LEU A 153 -7.48 5.54 -12.53
N ALA A 154 -7.14 6.21 -13.63
CA ALA A 154 -7.66 7.54 -13.92
C ALA A 154 -9.19 7.52 -14.12
N GLU A 155 -9.74 6.49 -14.78
CA GLU A 155 -11.18 6.32 -14.93
C GLU A 155 -11.87 6.13 -13.57
N ARG A 156 -11.29 5.32 -12.68
CA ARG A 156 -11.83 5.14 -11.32
C ARG A 156 -11.80 6.44 -10.53
N ASP A 157 -10.71 7.20 -10.55
CA ASP A 157 -10.60 8.49 -9.88
C ASP A 157 -11.65 9.49 -10.40
N ASN A 158 -11.79 9.59 -11.73
CA ASN A 158 -12.80 10.43 -12.36
C ASN A 158 -14.23 10.01 -11.98
N LYS A 159 -14.51 8.71 -11.95
CA LYS A 159 -15.83 8.19 -11.55
C LYS A 159 -16.15 8.51 -10.08
N LEU A 160 -15.19 8.35 -9.18
CA LEU A 160 -15.35 8.72 -7.77
C LEU A 160 -15.69 10.20 -7.63
N ARG A 161 -14.95 11.07 -8.31
CA ARG A 161 -15.18 12.52 -8.28
C ARG A 161 -16.54 12.91 -8.89
N SER A 162 -16.89 12.35 -10.06
CA SER A 162 -18.16 12.68 -10.74
C SER A 162 -19.37 12.24 -9.95
N ASN A 163 -19.25 11.16 -9.19
CA ASN A 163 -20.31 10.66 -8.31
C ASN A 163 -20.31 11.35 -6.92
N GLY A 164 -19.42 12.32 -6.68
CA GLY A 164 -19.33 13.03 -5.41
C GLY A 164 -18.92 12.14 -4.24
N VAL A 165 -18.22 11.03 -4.50
CA VAL A 165 -17.75 10.11 -3.45
C VAL A 165 -16.59 10.76 -2.71
N PRO A 166 -16.64 10.86 -1.37
CA PRO A 166 -15.56 11.43 -0.57
C PRO A 166 -14.39 10.43 -0.46
N ALA A 167 -13.61 10.27 -1.54
CA ALA A 167 -12.50 9.35 -1.63
C ALA A 167 -11.16 10.09 -1.72
N ALA A 168 -10.08 9.40 -1.36
CA ALA A 168 -8.71 9.86 -1.61
C ALA A 168 -8.43 9.97 -3.10
N SER A 169 -7.53 10.86 -3.50
CA SER A 169 -7.04 10.94 -4.87
C SER A 169 -6.31 9.66 -5.24
N ILE A 170 -6.63 9.10 -6.40
CA ILE A 170 -5.92 7.97 -6.98
C ILE A 170 -4.85 8.49 -7.94
N VAL A 171 -3.60 8.18 -7.67
CA VAL A 171 -2.44 8.61 -8.48
C VAL A 171 -1.79 7.38 -9.11
N ALA A 172 -1.94 7.23 -10.42
CA ALA A 172 -1.28 6.14 -11.15
C ALA A 172 0.22 6.44 -11.29
N ILE A 173 1.06 5.45 -10.95
CA ILE A 173 2.50 5.52 -11.15
C ILE A 173 2.99 4.32 -11.95
N SER A 174 3.90 4.58 -12.90
CA SER A 174 4.54 3.55 -13.71
C SER A 174 5.99 3.42 -13.26
N ARG A 175 6.27 2.38 -12.45
CA ARG A 175 7.58 2.14 -11.83
C ARG A 175 7.90 0.64 -11.88
N PRO A 176 9.17 0.24 -12.07
CA PRO A 176 9.55 -1.17 -12.01
C PRO A 176 9.29 -1.75 -10.62
N PHE A 177 8.97 -3.04 -10.55
CA PHE A 177 8.76 -3.70 -9.26
C PHE A 177 9.98 -3.63 -8.33
N ALA A 178 11.21 -3.68 -8.88
CA ALA A 178 12.42 -3.55 -8.07
C ALA A 178 12.54 -2.19 -7.35
N ASP A 179 11.88 -1.13 -7.87
CA ASP A 179 11.78 0.20 -7.25
C ASP A 179 10.39 0.80 -7.49
N PRO A 180 9.35 0.31 -6.78
CA PRO A 180 7.96 0.61 -7.09
C PRO A 180 7.46 1.91 -6.44
N VAL A 181 8.30 2.61 -5.70
CA VAL A 181 7.92 3.75 -4.88
C VAL A 181 7.76 5.02 -5.73
N PRO A 182 6.79 5.91 -5.43
CA PRO A 182 6.72 7.22 -6.06
C PRO A 182 8.04 7.99 -5.93
N PRO A 183 8.48 8.72 -6.98
CA PRO A 183 9.78 9.42 -6.96
C PRO A 183 9.83 10.55 -5.94
N GLU A 184 8.69 11.15 -5.58
CA GLU A 184 8.60 12.23 -4.60
C GLU A 184 7.27 12.16 -3.84
N PRO A 185 7.31 12.39 -2.56
CA PRO A 185 8.42 12.40 -1.60
C PRO A 185 8.73 10.99 -1.10
N ALA A 186 9.93 10.50 -1.41
CA ALA A 186 10.25 9.07 -1.44
C ALA A 186 10.43 8.36 -0.09
N ALA A 187 10.95 9.01 0.94
CA ALA A 187 11.30 8.31 2.18
C ALA A 187 10.31 8.63 3.31
N GLU A 188 9.92 7.56 4.05
CA GLU A 188 9.13 7.65 5.29
C GLU A 188 7.83 8.48 5.16
N ARG A 189 7.13 8.37 4.04
CA ARG A 189 5.88 9.10 3.78
C ARG A 189 4.65 8.22 3.58
N ILE A 190 4.86 6.92 3.38
CA ILE A 190 3.78 5.96 3.15
C ILE A 190 3.38 5.32 4.47
N ASP A 191 2.10 5.27 4.75
CA ASP A 191 1.55 4.64 5.95
C ASP A 191 1.21 3.15 5.70
N LEU A 192 0.81 2.83 4.47
CA LEU A 192 0.35 1.50 4.08
C LEU A 192 0.85 1.14 2.68
N VAL A 193 1.41 -0.05 2.53
CA VAL A 193 1.64 -0.67 1.22
C VAL A 193 0.82 -1.96 1.15
N THR A 194 0.17 -2.19 0.01
CA THR A 194 -0.55 -3.44 -0.30
C THR A 194 0.02 -4.12 -1.54
N LEU A 195 0.06 -5.45 -1.54
CA LEU A 195 0.35 -6.27 -2.72
C LEU A 195 -0.58 -7.48 -2.70
N MET A 196 -1.61 -7.42 -3.54
CA MET A 196 -2.71 -8.38 -3.48
C MET A 196 -2.66 -9.36 -4.65
N PHE A 197 -2.39 -10.63 -4.35
CA PHE A 197 -2.43 -11.78 -5.26
C PHE A 197 -1.50 -11.66 -6.48
N ASN A 198 -0.30 -11.12 -6.28
CA ASN A 198 0.66 -10.97 -7.37
C ASN A 198 2.13 -11.15 -6.94
N TYR A 199 2.42 -11.36 -5.64
CA TYR A 199 3.80 -11.59 -5.22
C TYR A 199 4.38 -12.88 -5.83
N HIS A 200 3.56 -13.91 -5.95
CA HIS A 200 3.96 -15.17 -6.58
C HIS A 200 4.44 -14.96 -8.03
N ASP A 201 3.79 -14.10 -8.82
CA ASP A 201 4.15 -13.86 -10.22
C ASP A 201 5.52 -13.20 -10.37
N LEU A 202 5.98 -12.46 -9.37
CA LEU A 202 7.29 -11.81 -9.40
C LEU A 202 8.45 -12.82 -9.53
N GLY A 203 8.22 -14.09 -9.17
CA GLY A 203 9.20 -15.15 -9.32
C GLY A 203 9.53 -15.45 -10.79
N HIS A 204 8.55 -15.83 -11.58
CA HIS A 204 8.76 -16.17 -12.99
C HIS A 204 8.97 -14.92 -13.88
N LEU A 205 8.56 -13.74 -13.40
CA LEU A 205 8.87 -12.47 -14.04
C LEU A 205 10.32 -12.01 -13.82
N GLY A 206 11.09 -12.73 -13.00
CA GLY A 206 12.49 -12.43 -12.73
C GLY A 206 12.71 -11.12 -11.98
N VAL A 207 11.73 -10.69 -11.16
CA VAL A 207 11.83 -9.47 -10.37
C VAL A 207 12.81 -9.66 -9.22
N ASP A 208 13.68 -8.67 -9.00
CA ASP A 208 14.47 -8.57 -7.76
C ASP A 208 13.56 -8.19 -6.58
N ARG A 209 12.99 -9.22 -5.94
CA ARG A 209 12.06 -9.05 -4.82
C ARG A 209 12.76 -8.53 -3.56
N ALA A 210 14.06 -8.80 -3.41
CA ALA A 210 14.84 -8.25 -2.31
C ALA A 210 14.96 -6.73 -2.45
N ALA A 211 15.31 -6.23 -3.65
CA ALA A 211 15.33 -4.79 -3.93
C ALA A 211 13.94 -4.16 -3.75
N MET A 212 12.87 -4.82 -4.21
CA MET A 212 11.49 -4.36 -4.04
C MET A 212 11.13 -4.21 -2.56
N ASN A 213 11.32 -5.26 -1.77
CA ASN A 213 10.97 -5.24 -0.35
C ASN A 213 11.79 -4.19 0.42
N GLN A 214 13.07 -4.00 0.07
CA GLN A 214 13.91 -2.95 0.62
C GLN A 214 13.41 -1.54 0.24
N ALA A 215 12.97 -1.33 -1.00
CA ALA A 215 12.41 -0.05 -1.43
C ALA A 215 11.12 0.26 -0.67
N VAL A 216 10.23 -0.73 -0.53
CA VAL A 216 8.99 -0.61 0.28
C VAL A 216 9.33 -0.29 1.74
N PHE A 217 10.32 -0.99 2.33
CA PHE A 217 10.75 -0.73 3.70
C PHE A 217 11.21 0.72 3.89
N ARG A 218 12.05 1.24 2.99
CA ARG A 218 12.51 2.63 3.07
C ARG A 218 11.37 3.64 2.93
N ALA A 219 10.39 3.38 2.07
CA ALA A 219 9.29 4.28 1.80
C ALA A 219 8.26 4.37 2.94
N LEU A 220 8.08 3.29 3.69
CA LEU A 220 7.15 3.26 4.81
C LEU A 220 7.66 4.09 5.98
N LYS A 221 6.75 4.77 6.65
CA LYS A 221 6.99 5.41 7.96
C LYS A 221 7.36 4.37 9.02
N PRO A 222 8.06 4.73 10.09
CA PRO A 222 8.12 3.89 11.29
C PRO A 222 6.69 3.56 11.76
N GLY A 223 6.42 2.28 12.02
CA GLY A 223 5.06 1.79 12.31
C GLY A 223 4.16 1.62 11.08
N GLY A 224 4.63 1.94 9.86
CA GLY A 224 3.90 1.71 8.63
C GLY A 224 3.73 0.23 8.32
N LEU A 225 2.65 -0.09 7.59
CA LEU A 225 2.20 -1.46 7.34
C LEU A 225 2.47 -1.90 5.91
N TYR A 226 2.90 -3.15 5.76
CA TYR A 226 2.96 -3.84 4.48
C TYR A 226 2.03 -5.06 4.56
N VAL A 227 0.96 -5.08 3.74
CA VAL A 227 -0.04 -6.15 3.73
C VAL A 227 0.02 -6.88 2.41
N ILE A 228 0.22 -8.19 2.48
CA ILE A 228 0.34 -9.06 1.31
C ILE A 228 -0.69 -10.18 1.44
N ALA A 229 -1.48 -10.38 0.38
CA ALA A 229 -2.31 -11.58 0.22
C ALA A 229 -1.84 -12.34 -1.00
N ASP A 230 -1.75 -13.68 -0.90
CA ASP A 230 -1.35 -14.49 -2.05
C ASP A 230 -1.88 -15.93 -2.00
N HIS A 231 -1.75 -16.63 -3.13
CA HIS A 231 -2.15 -18.02 -3.29
C HIS A 231 -1.14 -18.96 -2.62
N SER A 232 -1.64 -19.79 -1.70
CA SER A 232 -0.81 -20.71 -0.93
C SER A 232 -0.19 -21.81 -1.82
N GLY A 233 1.13 -21.88 -1.83
CA GLY A 233 1.90 -23.01 -2.35
C GLY A 233 2.00 -24.15 -1.33
N ARG A 234 2.50 -25.30 -1.77
CA ARG A 234 2.78 -26.46 -0.92
C ARG A 234 4.05 -26.22 -0.09
N PRO A 235 4.16 -26.80 1.11
CA PRO A 235 5.39 -26.72 1.90
C PRO A 235 6.60 -27.22 1.12
N GLY A 236 7.73 -26.51 1.19
CA GLY A 236 8.98 -26.84 0.53
C GLY A 236 9.07 -26.43 -0.95
N THR A 237 8.01 -25.85 -1.53
CA THR A 237 8.07 -25.40 -2.94
C THR A 237 8.65 -23.99 -3.09
N GLY A 238 8.72 -23.22 -2.02
CA GLY A 238 9.20 -21.84 -2.09
C GLY A 238 8.44 -21.04 -3.14
N ILE A 239 9.12 -20.58 -4.19
CA ILE A 239 8.55 -19.84 -5.32
C ILE A 239 8.67 -20.64 -6.65
N SER A 240 9.07 -21.90 -6.62
CA SER A 240 9.30 -22.69 -7.82
C SER A 240 8.05 -22.93 -8.67
N GLU A 241 6.86 -22.83 -8.07
CA GLU A 241 5.57 -23.00 -8.73
C GLU A 241 4.96 -21.69 -9.26
N SER A 242 5.72 -20.59 -9.23
CA SER A 242 5.32 -19.25 -9.68
C SER A 242 4.73 -19.23 -11.10
N GLY A 243 5.46 -19.76 -12.08
CA GLY A 243 5.05 -19.72 -13.49
C GLY A 243 4.18 -20.91 -13.94
N THR A 244 3.86 -21.86 -13.06
CA THR A 244 3.09 -23.07 -13.37
C THR A 244 1.74 -23.10 -12.65
N LEU A 245 1.77 -23.05 -11.33
CA LEU A 245 0.58 -23.12 -10.50
C LEU A 245 0.12 -21.75 -10.00
N HIS A 246 0.90 -20.69 -10.25
CA HIS A 246 0.64 -19.34 -9.73
C HIS A 246 0.43 -19.38 -8.21
N ARG A 247 1.42 -19.94 -7.51
CA ARG A 247 1.42 -20.12 -6.07
C ARG A 247 2.79 -19.83 -5.48
N ILE A 248 2.80 -19.46 -4.21
CA ILE A 248 4.02 -19.25 -3.42
C ILE A 248 3.84 -19.85 -2.03
N GLU A 249 4.87 -20.49 -1.50
CA GLU A 249 4.86 -20.95 -0.11
C GLU A 249 4.86 -19.75 0.85
N GLU A 250 3.91 -19.75 1.78
CA GLU A 250 3.73 -18.66 2.75
C GLU A 250 4.99 -18.40 3.58
N ALA A 251 5.65 -19.48 4.06
CA ALA A 251 6.86 -19.37 4.85
C ALA A 251 8.01 -18.72 4.07
N PHE A 252 8.11 -19.04 2.77
CA PHE A 252 9.11 -18.46 1.88
C PHE A 252 8.88 -16.96 1.67
N LEU A 253 7.64 -16.54 1.35
CA LEU A 253 7.30 -15.13 1.21
C LEU A 253 7.58 -14.36 2.51
N ARG A 254 7.15 -14.92 3.64
CA ARG A 254 7.41 -14.32 4.94
C ARG A 254 8.90 -14.09 5.17
N GLN A 255 9.73 -15.08 4.90
CA GLN A 255 11.18 -14.99 5.06
C GLN A 255 11.79 -13.88 4.19
N GLU A 256 11.38 -13.75 2.91
CA GLU A 256 11.87 -12.69 2.02
C GLU A 256 11.50 -11.28 2.54
N VAL A 257 10.28 -11.11 3.04
CA VAL A 257 9.82 -9.82 3.58
C VAL A 257 10.51 -9.49 4.91
N GLU A 258 10.64 -10.48 5.81
CA GLU A 258 11.36 -10.29 7.08
C GLU A 258 12.85 -9.99 6.86
N ALA A 259 13.48 -10.56 5.82
CA ALA A 259 14.88 -10.26 5.45
C ALA A 259 15.08 -8.79 5.03
N ALA A 260 14.04 -8.10 4.59
CA ALA A 260 14.09 -6.66 4.29
C ALA A 260 13.97 -5.78 5.55
N GLY A 261 13.81 -6.35 6.74
CA GLY A 261 13.70 -5.64 8.02
C GLY A 261 12.30 -5.54 8.61
N PHE A 262 11.31 -6.05 7.91
CA PHE A 262 9.94 -6.11 8.43
C PHE A 262 9.79 -7.14 9.55
N ARG A 263 8.75 -6.96 10.36
CA ARG A 263 8.31 -7.96 11.32
C ARG A 263 6.87 -8.33 11.03
N LEU A 264 6.58 -9.63 10.98
CA LEU A 264 5.20 -10.10 10.92
C LEU A 264 4.44 -9.63 12.17
N LEU A 265 3.31 -8.95 11.94
CA LEU A 265 2.43 -8.45 12.99
C LEU A 265 1.23 -9.38 13.20
N GLU A 266 0.62 -9.84 12.08
CA GLU A 266 -0.63 -10.60 12.12
C GLU A 266 -0.81 -11.45 10.86
N GLN A 267 -1.54 -12.56 10.98
CA GLN A 267 -1.97 -13.42 9.87
C GLN A 267 -3.49 -13.45 9.79
N GLY A 268 -4.04 -13.23 8.58
CA GLY A 268 -5.47 -13.33 8.32
C GLY A 268 -5.84 -14.72 7.80
N ASN A 269 -6.87 -15.33 8.40
CA ASN A 269 -7.34 -16.67 8.03
C ASN A 269 -8.65 -16.67 7.23
N PHE A 270 -9.18 -15.50 6.92
CA PHE A 270 -10.50 -15.37 6.28
C PHE A 270 -10.53 -15.79 4.79
N LEU A 271 -9.37 -15.97 4.15
CA LEU A 271 -9.24 -16.47 2.77
C LEU A 271 -8.77 -17.93 2.72
N ARG A 272 -8.59 -18.60 3.86
CA ARG A 272 -8.13 -19.97 3.88
C ARG A 272 -9.18 -20.93 3.34
N ASN A 273 -8.70 -21.90 2.55
CA ASN A 273 -9.48 -23.06 2.11
C ASN A 273 -8.68 -24.34 2.34
N PRO A 274 -8.92 -25.05 3.44
CA PRO A 274 -8.18 -26.28 3.75
C PRO A 274 -8.47 -27.43 2.77
N ASN A 275 -9.52 -27.32 1.94
CA ASN A 275 -9.89 -28.34 0.95
C ASN A 275 -9.13 -28.17 -0.38
N ASP A 276 -8.40 -27.06 -0.58
CA ASP A 276 -7.56 -26.88 -1.77
C ASP A 276 -6.25 -27.67 -1.62
N PRO A 277 -5.99 -28.70 -2.45
CA PRO A 277 -4.78 -29.50 -2.36
C PRO A 277 -3.53 -28.76 -2.82
N ARG A 278 -3.67 -27.56 -3.42
CA ARG A 278 -2.61 -26.68 -3.89
C ARG A 278 -1.72 -27.29 -5.01
N ASP A 279 -2.21 -28.29 -5.71
CA ASP A 279 -1.49 -29.02 -6.77
C ASP A 279 -1.88 -28.61 -8.19
N LYS A 280 -2.85 -27.69 -8.32
CA LYS A 280 -3.34 -27.12 -9.59
C LYS A 280 -3.43 -25.62 -9.51
N ASN A 281 -3.31 -24.95 -10.66
CA ASN A 281 -3.58 -23.51 -10.74
C ASN A 281 -5.04 -23.21 -10.47
N THR A 282 -5.96 -23.97 -11.10
CA THR A 282 -7.38 -23.94 -10.74
C THR A 282 -7.73 -25.26 -10.05
N PRO A 283 -8.18 -25.27 -8.79
CA PRO A 283 -8.57 -26.49 -8.10
C PRO A 283 -9.66 -27.26 -8.84
N ASP A 284 -9.60 -28.58 -8.80
CA ASP A 284 -10.56 -29.46 -9.45
C ASP A 284 -10.98 -30.56 -8.45
N PRO A 285 -12.26 -30.66 -8.08
CA PRO A 285 -13.39 -29.85 -8.60
C PRO A 285 -13.22 -28.34 -8.31
N PRO A 286 -13.89 -27.46 -9.11
CA PRO A 286 -13.78 -26.00 -8.92
C PRO A 286 -14.15 -25.58 -7.51
N GLN A 287 -13.21 -24.88 -6.87
CA GLN A 287 -13.35 -24.33 -5.52
C GLN A 287 -12.39 -23.15 -5.37
N PRO A 288 -12.57 -22.27 -4.37
CA PRO A 288 -11.60 -21.21 -4.09
C PRO A 288 -10.21 -21.80 -3.81
N LYS A 289 -9.16 -21.13 -4.29
CA LYS A 289 -7.79 -21.42 -3.86
C LYS A 289 -7.66 -21.18 -2.36
N ASP A 290 -6.77 -21.92 -1.71
CA ASP A 290 -6.27 -21.53 -0.40
C ASP A 290 -5.39 -20.29 -0.55
N GLU A 291 -5.68 -19.27 0.23
CA GLU A 291 -4.98 -17.99 0.19
C GLU A 291 -4.60 -17.56 1.60
N PHE A 292 -3.44 -16.95 1.74
CA PHE A 292 -2.99 -16.37 3.00
C PHE A 292 -2.99 -14.84 2.93
N VAL A 293 -3.10 -14.21 4.09
CA VAL A 293 -2.95 -12.76 4.24
C VAL A 293 -1.97 -12.50 5.37
N LEU A 294 -0.91 -11.75 5.08
CA LEU A 294 0.13 -11.40 6.05
C LEU A 294 0.20 -9.89 6.21
N LYS A 295 0.24 -9.43 7.45
CA LYS A 295 0.43 -8.03 7.80
C LYS A 295 1.78 -7.85 8.50
N PHE A 296 2.65 -7.08 7.89
CA PHE A 296 3.97 -6.73 8.42
C PHE A 296 4.02 -5.29 8.87
N VAL A 297 4.93 -4.99 9.77
CA VAL A 297 5.19 -3.64 10.27
C VAL A 297 6.67 -3.28 10.13
N LYS A 298 6.94 -2.05 9.68
CA LYS A 298 8.27 -1.41 9.81
C LYS A 298 8.46 -0.93 11.25
N ARG A 299 9.50 -1.39 11.90
CA ARG A 299 9.89 -0.89 13.23
C ARG A 299 10.90 0.25 13.14
#